data_3171d983bed8d371d090fd2dc9669f04
#
_entry.id   3171d983bed8d371d090fd2dc9669f04
#
_cell.length_a   1.000
_cell.length_b   1.000
_cell.length_c   1.000
_cell.angle_alpha   90.00
_cell.angle_beta   90.00
_cell.angle_gamma   90.00
#
_symmetry.space_group_name_H-M   'P 1'
#
loop_
_entity.id
_entity.type
_entity.pdbx_description
1 polymer ?
#
loop_
_entity_poly.entity_id
_entity_poly.type
_entity_poly.pdbx_seq_one_letter_code
_entity_poly.pdbx_strand_id
1 'polypeptide(L)'
;YELAEQHRVTERFGTTFDCWFSERSLYVPDENGQSAVDRSLKAMDEKGYIYVEDGATWFRSSAFDDEKDRVLIKANGEMTYFMSDVAYHYNKMERGFDHLINIWGADHHGYIARCEAMLAAWGWPGALEIMLGQLVNLFRDGEAVRMSKRTGEMITFEELIDEVGVDATRYLMLSRSADQ
;
A
#
# COMPACT_ATOMS: atom_id res chain seq x y z
N TYR A 1 17.39 9.43 -7.44
CA TYR A 1 16.94 10.50 -8.34
C TYR A 1 15.40 10.66 -8.23
N GLU A 2 14.61 9.61 -8.50
CA GLU A 2 13.15 9.64 -8.47
C GLU A 2 12.57 10.01 -7.09
N LEU A 3 13.09 9.47 -6.01
CA LEU A 3 12.62 9.78 -4.66
C LEU A 3 12.80 11.27 -4.31
N ALA A 4 13.92 11.88 -4.68
CA ALA A 4 14.15 13.31 -4.45
C ALA A 4 13.20 14.19 -5.26
N GLU A 5 12.81 13.75 -6.45
CA GLU A 5 11.82 14.42 -7.28
C GLU A 5 10.43 14.32 -6.65
N GLN A 6 10.03 13.13 -6.19
CA GLN A 6 8.77 12.94 -5.47
C GLN A 6 8.67 13.84 -4.23
N HIS A 7 9.74 13.93 -3.43
CA HIS A 7 9.79 14.86 -2.29
C HIS A 7 9.53 16.30 -2.72
N ARG A 8 10.29 16.78 -3.71
CA ARG A 8 10.20 18.14 -4.19
C ARG A 8 8.80 18.49 -4.73
N VAL A 9 8.22 17.59 -5.52
CA VAL A 9 6.91 17.83 -6.14
C VAL A 9 5.78 17.79 -5.10
N THR A 10 5.82 16.86 -4.16
CA THR A 10 4.81 16.80 -3.08
C THR A 10 4.92 17.98 -2.12
N GLU A 11 6.13 18.40 -1.74
CA GLU A 11 6.33 19.62 -0.95
C GLU A 11 5.82 20.87 -1.68
N ARG A 12 6.11 21.01 -2.98
CA ARG A 12 5.58 22.08 -3.81
C ARG A 12 4.05 22.09 -3.88
N PHE A 13 3.46 20.91 -3.90
CA PHE A 13 2.00 20.76 -3.86
C PHE A 13 1.39 21.04 -2.48
N GLY A 14 2.22 21.24 -1.45
CA GLY A 14 1.80 21.47 -0.07
C GLY A 14 1.38 20.17 0.64
N THR A 15 1.92 19.03 0.21
CA THR A 15 1.75 17.74 0.87
C THR A 15 3.09 17.31 1.46
N THR A 16 3.15 17.21 2.78
CA THR A 16 4.33 16.78 3.52
C THR A 16 4.10 15.44 4.21
N PHE A 17 5.17 14.68 4.40
CA PHE A 17 5.13 13.38 5.05
C PHE A 17 6.07 13.37 6.24
N ASP A 18 5.61 12.91 7.39
CA ASP A 18 6.44 12.77 8.60
C ASP A 18 7.47 11.65 8.45
N CYS A 19 7.15 10.63 7.65
CA CYS A 19 8.01 9.50 7.40
C CYS A 19 7.97 9.06 5.95
N TRP A 20 9.11 9.10 5.28
CA TRP A 20 9.34 8.45 3.99
C TRP A 20 9.87 7.04 4.25
N PHE A 21 8.95 6.08 4.24
CA PHE A 21 9.26 4.71 4.59
C PHE A 21 9.86 3.95 3.40
N SER A 22 10.97 3.24 3.66
CA SER A 22 11.58 2.37 2.66
C SER A 22 11.15 0.93 2.86
N GLU A 23 10.48 0.33 1.88
CA GLU A 23 10.10 -1.09 1.90
C GLU A 23 11.31 -2.00 2.14
N ARG A 24 12.50 -1.63 1.62
CA ARG A 24 13.74 -2.37 1.84
C ARG A 24 14.03 -2.58 3.33
N SER A 25 13.66 -1.63 4.21
CA SER A 25 13.90 -1.75 5.65
C SER A 25 13.15 -2.92 6.30
N LEU A 26 12.06 -3.39 5.69
CA LEU A 26 11.30 -4.54 6.19
C LEU A 26 12.09 -5.85 6.16
N TYR A 27 13.09 -5.93 5.30
CA TYR A 27 13.94 -7.11 5.08
C TYR A 27 15.29 -7.03 5.80
N VAL A 28 15.59 -5.91 6.44
CA VAL A 28 16.85 -5.72 7.16
C VAL A 28 16.69 -6.24 8.59
N PRO A 29 17.54 -7.21 9.01
CA PRO A 29 17.52 -7.68 10.38
C PRO A 29 17.89 -6.57 11.38
N ASP A 30 17.20 -6.57 12.51
CA ASP A 30 17.52 -5.72 13.65
C ASP A 30 18.70 -6.29 14.48
N GLU A 31 18.98 -5.67 15.63
CA GLU A 31 20.04 -6.12 16.57
C GLU A 31 19.86 -7.54 17.09
N ASN A 32 18.65 -8.08 17.04
CA ASN A 32 18.31 -9.47 17.43
C ASN A 32 18.38 -10.44 16.23
N GLY A 33 18.78 -9.94 15.06
CA GLY A 33 18.85 -10.73 13.83
C GLY A 33 17.50 -11.02 13.18
N GLN A 34 16.42 -10.30 13.56
CA GLN A 34 15.07 -10.48 13.03
C GLN A 34 14.66 -9.28 12.18
N SER A 35 14.21 -9.52 10.94
CA SER A 35 13.58 -8.53 10.10
C SER A 35 12.10 -8.31 10.49
N ALA A 36 11.48 -7.25 9.98
CA ALA A 36 10.03 -7.06 10.16
C ALA A 36 9.22 -8.20 9.52
N VAL A 37 9.73 -8.77 8.43
CA VAL A 37 9.15 -9.98 7.80
C VAL A 37 9.16 -11.14 8.80
N ASP A 38 10.30 -11.44 9.43
CA ASP A 38 10.43 -12.54 10.38
C ASP A 38 9.50 -12.38 11.58
N ARG A 39 9.44 -11.17 12.13
CA ARG A 39 8.58 -10.87 13.29
C ARG A 39 7.10 -10.99 12.95
N SER A 40 6.69 -10.50 11.80
CA SER A 40 5.28 -10.57 11.36
C SER A 40 4.83 -12.01 11.11
N LEU A 41 5.66 -12.82 10.47
CA LEU A 41 5.43 -14.26 10.28
C LEU A 41 5.34 -15.00 11.60
N LYS A 42 6.30 -14.78 12.48
CA LYS A 42 6.33 -15.39 13.80
C LYS A 42 5.06 -15.07 14.60
N ALA A 43 4.62 -13.83 14.59
CA ALA A 43 3.41 -13.42 15.30
C ALA A 43 2.12 -14.09 14.77
N MET A 44 2.05 -14.41 13.48
CA MET A 44 0.95 -15.18 12.89
C MET A 44 1.08 -16.67 13.20
N ASP A 45 2.30 -17.22 13.15
CA ASP A 45 2.58 -18.63 13.41
C ASP A 45 2.28 -19.01 14.87
N GLU A 46 2.69 -18.19 15.82
CA GLU A 46 2.38 -18.37 17.24
C GLU A 46 0.87 -18.45 17.55
N LYS A 47 0.04 -17.88 16.66
CA LYS A 47 -1.42 -17.95 16.74
C LYS A 47 -2.04 -19.06 15.88
N GLY A 48 -1.22 -19.85 15.19
CA GLY A 48 -1.65 -20.99 14.38
C GLY A 48 -2.27 -20.64 13.02
N TYR A 49 -1.99 -19.43 12.51
CA TYR A 49 -2.51 -18.99 11.22
C TYR A 49 -1.54 -19.17 10.05
N ILE A 50 -0.36 -19.73 10.29
CA ILE A 50 0.61 -20.10 9.24
C ILE A 50 0.61 -21.62 9.07
N TYR A 51 0.73 -22.08 7.85
CA TYR A 51 0.97 -23.48 7.53
C TYR A 51 1.83 -23.61 6.27
N VAL A 52 2.40 -24.80 6.05
CA VAL A 52 3.19 -25.12 4.86
C VAL A 52 2.44 -26.20 4.07
N GLU A 53 2.23 -25.93 2.78
CA GLU A 53 1.64 -26.88 1.84
C GLU A 53 2.38 -26.78 0.50
N ASP A 54 2.72 -27.90 -0.10
CA ASP A 54 3.48 -28.02 -1.35
C ASP A 54 4.77 -27.16 -1.37
N GLY A 55 5.43 -27.04 -0.21
CA GLY A 55 6.66 -26.28 -0.03
C GLY A 55 6.47 -24.75 0.05
N ALA A 56 5.26 -24.25 -0.07
CA ALA A 56 4.94 -22.85 0.09
C ALA A 56 4.42 -22.57 1.52
N THR A 57 4.68 -21.34 2.02
CA THR A 57 4.17 -20.86 3.30
C THR A 57 2.88 -20.08 3.05
N TRP A 58 1.82 -20.49 3.73
CA TRP A 58 0.48 -19.95 3.57
C TRP A 58 -0.01 -19.27 4.85
N PHE A 59 -0.78 -18.21 4.66
CA PHE A 59 -1.58 -17.56 5.69
C PHE A 59 -3.05 -18.02 5.57
N ARG A 60 -3.63 -18.48 6.66
CA ARG A 60 -5.02 -18.92 6.78
C ARG A 60 -5.98 -17.73 6.84
N SER A 61 -5.99 -16.91 5.79
CA SER A 61 -6.81 -15.70 5.73
C SER A 61 -8.30 -16.00 5.62
N SER A 62 -8.68 -17.18 5.10
CA SER A 62 -10.08 -17.63 5.07
C SER A 62 -10.72 -17.79 6.45
N ALA A 63 -9.94 -17.87 7.51
CA ALA A 63 -10.44 -17.84 8.89
C ALA A 63 -10.98 -16.45 9.31
N PHE A 64 -10.79 -15.43 8.48
CA PHE A 64 -11.14 -14.03 8.73
C PHE A 64 -11.90 -13.40 7.55
N ASP A 65 -12.83 -14.13 6.95
CA ASP A 65 -13.70 -13.68 5.86
C ASP A 65 -13.00 -13.35 4.51
N ASP A 66 -11.71 -13.71 4.32
CA ASP A 66 -11.12 -13.72 2.99
C ASP A 66 -11.63 -14.95 2.21
N GLU A 67 -11.81 -14.82 0.90
CA GLU A 67 -12.37 -15.89 0.05
C GLU A 67 -11.51 -17.18 0.00
N LYS A 68 -10.20 -17.06 0.28
CA LYS A 68 -9.24 -18.18 0.27
C LYS A 68 -7.97 -17.81 1.03
N ASP A 69 -7.22 -18.83 1.43
CA ASP A 69 -5.89 -18.67 2.03
C ASP A 69 -4.88 -18.06 1.05
N ARG A 70 -3.88 -17.38 1.56
CA ARG A 70 -2.92 -16.61 0.76
C ARG A 70 -1.49 -17.10 0.95
N VAL A 71 -0.79 -17.27 -0.18
CA VAL A 71 0.64 -17.56 -0.17
C VAL A 71 1.42 -16.34 0.27
N LEU A 72 2.27 -16.51 1.27
CA LEU A 72 3.23 -15.51 1.74
C LEU A 72 4.61 -15.74 1.13
N ILE A 73 5.07 -17.00 1.13
CA ILE A 73 6.36 -17.40 0.55
C ILE A 73 6.09 -18.57 -0.40
N LYS A 74 6.56 -18.44 -1.63
CA LYS A 74 6.42 -19.48 -2.65
C LYS A 74 7.33 -20.68 -2.36
N ALA A 75 7.06 -21.83 -2.99
CA ALA A 75 7.87 -23.04 -2.84
C ALA A 75 9.36 -22.86 -3.24
N ASN A 76 9.68 -21.88 -4.09
CA ASN A 76 11.06 -21.53 -4.44
C ASN A 76 11.75 -20.58 -3.45
N GLY A 77 11.08 -20.24 -2.34
CA GLY A 77 11.57 -19.31 -1.31
C GLY A 77 11.36 -17.82 -1.61
N GLU A 78 10.79 -17.48 -2.75
CA GLU A 78 10.48 -16.08 -3.06
C GLU A 78 9.27 -15.59 -2.28
N MET A 79 9.38 -14.42 -1.68
CA MET A 79 8.27 -13.73 -1.04
C MET A 79 7.28 -13.18 -2.07
N THR A 80 6.00 -13.22 -1.73
CA THR A 80 4.96 -12.56 -2.53
C THR A 80 4.88 -11.08 -2.18
N TYR A 81 4.28 -10.26 -3.04
CA TYR A 81 3.98 -8.86 -2.71
C TYR A 81 3.13 -8.74 -1.44
N PHE A 82 2.23 -9.70 -1.22
CA PHE A 82 1.42 -9.71 -0.02
C PHE A 82 2.24 -9.91 1.26
N MET A 83 3.38 -10.63 1.20
CA MET A 83 4.28 -10.73 2.35
C MET A 83 4.89 -9.38 2.72
N SER A 84 5.21 -8.53 1.74
CA SER A 84 5.66 -7.16 2.00
C SER A 84 4.58 -6.33 2.69
N ASP A 85 3.33 -6.43 2.23
CA ASP A 85 2.18 -5.76 2.85
C ASP A 85 1.97 -6.23 4.29
N VAL A 86 2.06 -7.55 4.52
CA VAL A 86 1.99 -8.15 5.86
C VAL A 86 3.05 -7.54 6.78
N ALA A 87 4.31 -7.56 6.38
CA ALA A 87 5.41 -7.02 7.17
C ALA A 87 5.26 -5.50 7.42
N TYR A 88 4.78 -4.76 6.43
CA TYR A 88 4.61 -3.31 6.55
C TYR A 88 3.49 -2.92 7.52
N HIS A 89 2.35 -3.59 7.46
CA HIS A 89 1.26 -3.32 8.41
C HIS A 89 1.64 -3.72 9.84
N TYR A 90 2.34 -4.85 10.00
CA TYR A 90 2.88 -5.24 11.30
C TYR A 90 3.84 -4.19 11.85
N ASN A 91 4.75 -3.68 11.02
CA ASN A 91 5.67 -2.60 11.39
C ASN A 91 4.95 -1.31 11.81
N LYS A 92 3.84 -0.94 11.14
CA LYS A 92 3.02 0.21 11.56
C LYS A 92 2.49 0.01 12.98
N MET A 93 1.99 -1.17 13.31
CA MET A 93 1.50 -1.48 14.66
C MET A 93 2.66 -1.49 15.68
N GLU A 94 3.84 -2.06 15.33
CA GLU A 94 5.04 -2.00 16.19
C GLU A 94 5.49 -0.54 16.48
N ARG A 95 5.26 0.38 15.55
CA ARG A 95 5.52 1.82 15.73
C ARG A 95 4.52 2.52 16.64
N GLY A 96 3.50 1.80 17.14
CA GLY A 96 2.53 2.30 18.11
C GLY A 96 1.29 2.95 17.51
N PHE A 97 1.04 2.77 16.22
CA PHE A 97 -0.23 3.20 15.62
C PHE A 97 -1.31 2.17 15.92
N ASP A 98 -2.45 2.62 16.39
CA ASP A 98 -3.63 1.80 16.73
C ASP A 98 -4.75 1.90 15.68
N HIS A 99 -4.64 2.88 14.77
CA HIS A 99 -5.53 3.07 13.64
C HIS A 99 -4.71 3.35 12.37
N LEU A 100 -4.91 2.53 11.36
CA LEU A 100 -4.20 2.61 10.08
C LEU A 100 -5.18 3.03 8.98
N ILE A 101 -4.80 4.05 8.20
CA ILE A 101 -5.57 4.46 7.02
C ILE A 101 -4.71 4.22 5.78
N ASN A 102 -5.18 3.34 4.90
CA ASN A 102 -4.56 3.15 3.59
C ASN A 102 -5.38 3.87 2.52
N ILE A 103 -4.70 4.63 1.67
CA ILE A 103 -5.31 5.29 0.52
C ILE A 103 -4.90 4.55 -0.74
N TRP A 104 -5.85 3.91 -1.42
CA TRP A 104 -5.61 3.06 -2.59
C TRP A 104 -6.42 3.50 -3.79
N GLY A 105 -5.93 3.15 -4.99
CA GLY A 105 -6.74 3.19 -6.20
C GLY A 105 -7.85 2.13 -6.15
N ALA A 106 -8.96 2.40 -6.81
CA ALA A 106 -10.13 1.52 -6.82
C ALA A 106 -9.84 0.12 -7.41
N ASP A 107 -8.80 -0.02 -8.22
CA ASP A 107 -8.31 -1.28 -8.77
C ASP A 107 -7.76 -2.24 -7.69
N HIS A 108 -7.45 -1.75 -6.49
CA HIS A 108 -6.99 -2.55 -5.36
C HIS A 108 -8.12 -3.06 -4.44
N HIS A 109 -9.39 -2.84 -4.77
CA HIS A 109 -10.54 -3.29 -3.96
C HIS A 109 -10.45 -4.76 -3.53
N GLY A 110 -10.02 -5.66 -4.43
CA GLY A 110 -9.88 -7.10 -4.14
C GLY A 110 -8.80 -7.46 -3.11
N TYR A 111 -8.01 -6.48 -2.63
CA TYR A 111 -7.00 -6.69 -1.59
C TYR A 111 -7.50 -6.39 -0.18
N ILE A 112 -8.68 -5.78 -0.01
CA ILE A 112 -9.18 -5.30 1.27
C ILE A 112 -9.32 -6.45 2.26
N ALA A 113 -10.10 -7.48 1.92
CA ALA A 113 -10.39 -8.60 2.83
C ALA A 113 -9.13 -9.28 3.38
N ARG A 114 -8.10 -9.51 2.53
CA ARG A 114 -6.84 -10.13 3.00
C ARG A 114 -6.03 -9.23 3.94
N CYS A 115 -6.13 -7.90 3.76
CA CYS A 115 -5.44 -6.96 4.64
C CYS A 115 -6.16 -6.83 6.00
N GLU A 116 -7.47 -6.86 6.01
CA GLU A 116 -8.27 -6.93 7.24
C GLU A 116 -8.03 -8.25 7.98
N ALA A 117 -7.95 -9.36 7.24
CA ALA A 117 -7.66 -10.68 7.77
C ALA A 117 -6.30 -10.74 8.51
N MET A 118 -5.24 -10.13 7.94
CA MET A 118 -3.93 -10.16 8.60
C MET A 118 -3.91 -9.38 9.92
N LEU A 119 -4.59 -8.23 9.99
CA LEU A 119 -4.69 -7.48 11.24
C LEU A 119 -5.54 -8.21 12.29
N ALA A 120 -6.66 -8.81 11.87
CA ALA A 120 -7.48 -9.64 12.74
C ALA A 120 -6.70 -10.85 13.28
N ALA A 121 -5.86 -11.47 12.45
CA ALA A 121 -5.00 -12.59 12.86
C ALA A 121 -4.01 -12.21 13.96
N TRP A 122 -3.50 -10.99 13.98
CA TRP A 122 -2.66 -10.50 15.07
C TRP A 122 -3.44 -10.08 16.32
N GLY A 123 -4.77 -9.92 16.22
CA GLY A 123 -5.65 -9.49 17.31
C GLY A 123 -5.99 -8.01 17.27
N TRP A 124 -5.88 -7.37 16.10
CA TRP A 124 -6.23 -5.98 15.84
C TRP A 124 -7.37 -5.83 14.82
N PRO A 125 -8.52 -6.52 15.02
CA PRO A 125 -9.66 -6.41 14.11
C PRO A 125 -10.17 -4.97 14.10
N GLY A 126 -10.45 -4.43 12.90
CA GLY A 126 -10.95 -3.07 12.73
C GLY A 126 -9.92 -1.95 12.86
N ALA A 127 -8.63 -2.27 13.04
CA ALA A 127 -7.56 -1.27 13.09
C ALA A 127 -7.22 -0.66 11.72
N LEU A 128 -7.73 -1.23 10.61
CA LEU A 128 -7.48 -0.76 9.25
C LEU A 128 -8.71 -0.12 8.65
N GLU A 129 -8.55 1.09 8.14
CA GLU A 129 -9.49 1.77 7.27
C GLU A 129 -8.89 1.90 5.87
N ILE A 130 -9.65 1.58 4.84
CA ILE A 130 -9.20 1.70 3.46
C ILE A 130 -10.05 2.72 2.73
N MET A 131 -9.41 3.80 2.29
CA MET A 131 -10.02 4.82 1.45
C MET A 131 -9.70 4.51 -0.03
N LEU A 132 -10.73 4.29 -0.82
CA LEU A 132 -10.58 4.06 -2.26
C LEU A 132 -10.75 5.37 -3.03
N GLY A 133 -9.73 5.75 -3.80
CA GLY A 133 -9.76 6.87 -4.71
C GLY A 133 -9.96 6.41 -6.16
N GLN A 134 -10.76 7.13 -6.92
CA GLN A 134 -10.92 6.90 -8.35
C GLN A 134 -9.77 7.48 -9.16
N LEU A 135 -9.59 6.96 -10.36
CA LEU A 135 -8.60 7.49 -11.31
C LEU A 135 -9.03 8.89 -11.79
N VAL A 136 -8.09 9.83 -11.73
CA VAL A 136 -8.30 11.18 -12.25
C VAL A 136 -8.16 11.16 -13.77
N ASN A 137 -9.17 11.68 -14.47
CA ASN A 137 -9.11 11.89 -15.91
C ASN A 137 -8.78 13.36 -16.20
N LEU A 138 -7.80 13.58 -17.08
CA LEU A 138 -7.44 14.92 -17.55
C LEU A 138 -8.08 15.18 -18.89
N PHE A 139 -8.55 16.42 -19.09
CA PHE A 139 -9.12 16.89 -20.35
C PHE A 139 -8.35 18.12 -20.84
N ARG A 140 -8.12 18.19 -22.14
CA ARG A 140 -7.55 19.36 -22.82
C ARG A 140 -8.45 19.69 -24.00
N ASP A 141 -8.92 20.93 -24.07
CA ASP A 141 -9.85 21.41 -25.12
C ASP A 141 -11.13 20.53 -25.28
N GLY A 142 -11.58 19.92 -24.16
CA GLY A 142 -12.76 19.08 -24.13
C GLY A 142 -12.50 17.61 -24.50
N GLU A 143 -11.29 17.25 -24.89
CA GLU A 143 -10.90 15.88 -25.21
C GLU A 143 -10.11 15.24 -24.06
N ALA A 144 -10.38 13.97 -23.78
CA ALA A 144 -9.65 13.23 -22.74
C ALA A 144 -8.19 13.03 -23.16
N VAL A 145 -7.27 13.45 -22.30
CA VAL A 145 -5.83 13.22 -22.50
C VAL A 145 -5.55 11.73 -22.27
N ARG A 146 -5.06 11.05 -23.30
CA ARG A 146 -4.67 9.65 -23.21
C ARG A 146 -3.36 9.52 -22.44
N MET A 147 -3.44 8.91 -21.26
CA MET A 147 -2.25 8.54 -20.49
C MET A 147 -1.89 7.08 -20.79
N SER A 148 -0.78 6.85 -21.47
CA SER A 148 -0.33 5.51 -21.81
C SER A 148 1.17 5.35 -21.58
N LYS A 149 1.54 4.45 -20.69
CA LYS A 149 2.94 4.06 -20.47
C LYS A 149 3.63 3.51 -21.72
N ARG A 150 2.85 2.96 -22.67
CA ARG A 150 3.38 2.36 -23.91
C ARG A 150 3.75 3.38 -24.97
N THR A 151 3.06 4.53 -25.00
CA THR A 151 3.29 5.60 -26.00
C THR A 151 4.22 6.68 -25.49
N GLY A 152 4.59 6.67 -24.19
CA GLY A 152 5.38 7.72 -23.56
C GLY A 152 4.61 9.03 -23.30
N GLU A 153 3.32 9.06 -23.61
CA GLU A 153 2.44 10.21 -23.40
C GLU A 153 1.83 10.12 -21.98
N MET A 154 2.65 10.40 -20.97
CA MET A 154 2.18 10.54 -19.60
C MET A 154 2.41 11.97 -19.16
N ILE A 155 1.33 12.65 -18.76
CA ILE A 155 1.47 13.92 -18.05
C ILE A 155 1.87 13.60 -16.62
N THR A 156 3.03 14.09 -16.20
CA THR A 156 3.49 13.96 -14.82
C THR A 156 2.68 14.90 -13.93
N PHE A 157 2.69 14.60 -12.64
CA PHE A 157 2.05 15.49 -11.67
C PHE A 157 2.70 16.87 -11.62
N GLU A 158 4.01 16.95 -11.86
CA GLU A 158 4.73 18.22 -11.97
C GLU A 158 4.27 19.05 -13.18
N GLU A 159 4.16 18.45 -14.36
CA GLU A 159 3.63 19.11 -15.55
C GLU A 159 2.21 19.63 -15.34
N LEU A 160 1.37 18.86 -14.65
CA LEU A 160 0.02 19.30 -14.30
C LEU A 160 0.02 20.57 -13.44
N ILE A 161 0.81 20.58 -12.36
CA ILE A 161 0.87 21.75 -11.46
C ILE A 161 1.62 22.93 -12.09
N ASP A 162 2.47 22.72 -13.08
CA ASP A 162 3.10 23.79 -13.87
C ASP A 162 2.10 24.46 -14.80
N GLU A 163 1.23 23.69 -15.44
CA GLU A 163 0.25 24.20 -16.40
C GLU A 163 -0.96 24.84 -15.71
N VAL A 164 -1.49 24.20 -14.68
CA VAL A 164 -2.75 24.59 -14.01
C VAL A 164 -2.51 25.48 -12.78
N GLY A 165 -1.38 25.33 -12.15
CA GLY A 165 -1.05 25.96 -10.86
C GLY A 165 -1.43 25.08 -9.67
N VAL A 166 -0.67 25.21 -8.58
CA VAL A 166 -0.84 24.40 -7.36
C VAL A 166 -2.22 24.62 -6.75
N ASP A 167 -2.63 25.87 -6.54
CA ASP A 167 -3.89 26.19 -5.84
C ASP A 167 -5.11 25.71 -6.62
N ALA A 168 -5.11 25.89 -7.94
CA ALA A 168 -6.21 25.43 -8.79
C ALA A 168 -6.27 23.89 -8.81
N THR A 169 -5.13 23.21 -8.91
CA THR A 169 -5.08 21.74 -8.88
C THR A 169 -5.58 21.21 -7.53
N ARG A 170 -5.14 21.80 -6.41
CA ARG A 170 -5.63 21.42 -5.07
C ARG A 170 -7.14 21.63 -4.94
N TYR A 171 -7.64 22.77 -5.39
CA TYR A 171 -9.07 23.07 -5.34
C TYR A 171 -9.88 22.06 -6.15
N LEU A 172 -9.47 21.77 -7.38
CA LEU A 172 -10.18 20.82 -8.24
C LEU A 172 -10.20 19.40 -7.65
N MET A 173 -9.08 18.95 -7.08
CA MET A 173 -9.00 17.62 -6.44
C MET A 173 -9.83 17.53 -5.17
N LEU A 174 -9.80 18.55 -4.31
CA LEU A 174 -10.53 18.56 -3.03
C LEU A 174 -12.01 18.88 -3.19
N SER A 175 -12.43 19.47 -4.31
CA SER A 175 -13.85 19.76 -4.58
C SER A 175 -14.64 18.56 -5.10
N ARG A 176 -13.97 17.44 -5.37
CA ARG A 176 -14.58 16.21 -5.83
C ARG A 176 -14.61 15.18 -4.70
N SER A 177 -15.63 14.33 -4.73
CA SER A 177 -15.70 13.17 -3.87
C SER A 177 -14.70 12.10 -4.34
N ALA A 178 -14.16 11.28 -3.42
CA ALA A 178 -13.18 10.23 -3.73
C ALA A 178 -13.73 9.14 -4.67
N ASP A 179 -15.04 9.05 -4.80
CA ASP A 179 -15.79 8.07 -5.60
C ASP A 179 -16.33 8.65 -6.93
N GLN A 180 -15.90 9.86 -7.32
CA GLN A 180 -16.29 10.52 -8.59
C GLN A 180 -15.14 10.64 -9.58
#